data_4d8c45b638182eb7a72c081b44582441
#
_entry.id   4d8c45b638182eb7a72c081b44582441
#
_cell.length_a   1.000
_cell.length_b   1.000
_cell.length_c   1.000
_cell.angle_alpha   90.00
_cell.angle_beta   90.00
_cell.angle_gamma   90.00
#
_symmetry.space_group_name_H-M   'P 1'
#
loop_
_entity.id
_entity.type
_entity.pdbx_description
1 polymer ?
#
loop_
_entity_poly.entity_id
_entity_poly.type
_entity_poly.pdbx_seq_one_letter_code
_entity_poly.pdbx_strand_id
1 'polypeptide(L)'
;TLRMLLERRAQVVHVRTDEQGMDVEVLEATVSEWTSRGRPPKMIYTISVYQNPMGMTLNLERRRQMLEISRRYGIPIVENESYADFHIDGEPLPPAMMGLDDRDLTIYVGAYTKLLGCGLRLGYGVVPMQVRDKLAAMRFGVSPSHLTAMTVHEYLRYHKDEHVERVSMSLRAKRDAMLTALG
;
A
#
# COMPACT_ATOMS: atom_id res chain seq x y z
N THR A 1 -3.61 -9.57 4.08
CA THR A 1 -4.34 -9.36 2.80
C THR A 1 -4.59 -10.68 2.08
N LEU A 2 -3.55 -11.50 1.80
CA LEU A 2 -3.71 -12.77 1.06
C LEU A 2 -4.80 -13.68 1.64
N ARG A 3 -4.78 -13.94 2.96
CA ARG A 3 -5.80 -14.76 3.63
C ARG A 3 -7.22 -14.25 3.36
N MET A 4 -7.44 -12.94 3.45
CA MET A 4 -8.75 -12.33 3.20
C MET A 4 -9.24 -12.53 1.77
N LEU A 5 -8.33 -12.49 0.79
CA LEU A 5 -8.65 -12.76 -0.61
C LEU A 5 -9.04 -14.23 -0.82
N LEU A 6 -8.28 -15.15 -0.24
CA LEU A 6 -8.56 -16.57 -0.31
C LEU A 6 -9.89 -16.97 0.38
N GLU A 7 -10.20 -16.37 1.54
CA GLU A 7 -11.50 -16.54 2.21
C GLU A 7 -12.68 -16.07 1.34
N ARG A 8 -12.46 -15.10 0.45
CA ARG A 8 -13.41 -14.63 -0.55
C ARG A 8 -13.36 -15.43 -1.86
N ARG A 9 -12.66 -16.57 -1.88
CA ARG A 9 -12.46 -17.43 -3.06
C ARG A 9 -11.85 -16.69 -4.26
N ALA A 10 -11.04 -15.64 -4.00
CA ALA A 10 -10.31 -14.96 -5.05
C ALA A 10 -9.18 -15.88 -5.55
N GLN A 11 -9.03 -15.96 -6.85
CA GLN A 11 -7.85 -16.57 -7.45
C GLN A 11 -6.71 -15.53 -7.39
N VAL A 12 -5.63 -15.88 -6.73
CA VAL A 12 -4.45 -15.01 -6.59
C VAL A 12 -3.35 -15.53 -7.50
N VAL A 13 -2.84 -14.66 -8.34
CA VAL A 13 -1.68 -14.93 -9.20
C VAL A 13 -0.51 -14.13 -8.66
N HIS A 14 0.58 -14.81 -8.35
CA HIS A 14 1.78 -14.18 -7.81
C HIS A 14 2.64 -13.65 -8.93
N VAL A 15 3.09 -12.41 -8.78
CA VAL A 15 4.07 -11.78 -9.66
C VAL A 15 5.41 -11.72 -8.92
N ARG A 16 6.47 -12.13 -9.60
CA ARG A 16 7.82 -12.10 -9.04
C ARG A 16 8.21 -10.68 -8.61
N THR A 17 8.98 -10.59 -7.54
CA THR A 17 9.57 -9.34 -7.05
C THR A 17 11.09 -9.48 -6.99
N ASP A 18 11.79 -8.38 -7.15
CA ASP A 18 13.23 -8.25 -6.97
C ASP A 18 13.56 -7.09 -6.03
N GLU A 19 14.79 -6.64 -5.97
CA GLU A 19 15.24 -5.55 -5.10
C GLU A 19 14.56 -4.18 -5.39
N GLN A 20 14.02 -4.03 -6.60
CA GLN A 20 13.32 -2.82 -7.03
C GLN A 20 11.79 -2.92 -6.89
N GLY A 21 11.29 -4.03 -6.33
CA GLY A 21 9.87 -4.29 -6.14
C GLY A 21 9.28 -5.27 -7.15
N MET A 22 8.00 -5.12 -7.50
CA MET A 22 7.32 -6.00 -8.44
C MET A 22 7.95 -5.92 -9.83
N ASP A 23 8.23 -7.07 -10.43
CA ASP A 23 8.74 -7.18 -11.79
C ASP A 23 7.62 -6.84 -12.79
N VAL A 24 7.78 -5.71 -13.47
CA VAL A 24 6.73 -5.15 -14.34
C VAL A 24 6.60 -5.89 -15.67
N GLU A 25 7.65 -6.53 -16.15
CA GLU A 25 7.60 -7.36 -17.36
C GLU A 25 6.78 -8.63 -17.09
N VAL A 26 7.04 -9.27 -15.94
CA VAL A 26 6.26 -10.43 -15.50
C VAL A 26 4.81 -10.04 -15.20
N LEU A 27 4.58 -8.85 -14.63
CA LEU A 27 3.24 -8.32 -14.41
C LEU A 27 2.49 -8.19 -15.74
N GLU A 28 3.09 -7.52 -16.72
CA GLU A 28 2.45 -7.29 -18.02
C GLU A 28 2.18 -8.61 -18.76
N ALA A 29 3.14 -9.52 -18.79
CA ALA A 29 2.96 -10.85 -19.36
C ALA A 29 1.80 -11.60 -18.70
N THR A 30 1.74 -11.57 -17.36
CA THR A 30 0.66 -12.20 -16.59
C THR A 30 -0.70 -11.59 -16.91
N VAL A 31 -0.81 -10.27 -16.92
CA VAL A 31 -2.06 -9.57 -17.22
C VAL A 31 -2.51 -9.88 -18.65
N SER A 32 -1.60 -9.85 -19.60
CA SER A 32 -1.86 -10.16 -21.03
C SER A 32 -2.38 -11.60 -21.19
N GLU A 33 -1.70 -12.56 -20.57
CA GLU A 33 -2.08 -13.98 -20.63
C GLU A 33 -3.48 -14.23 -20.07
N TRP A 34 -3.77 -13.69 -18.88
CA TRP A 34 -5.10 -13.88 -18.26
C TRP A 34 -6.20 -13.16 -19.05
N THR A 35 -5.90 -12.00 -19.63
CA THR A 35 -6.84 -11.27 -20.48
C THR A 35 -7.14 -12.04 -21.76
N SER A 36 -6.14 -12.63 -22.43
CA SER A 36 -6.33 -13.43 -23.64
C SER A 36 -7.18 -14.70 -23.41
N ARG A 37 -7.14 -15.23 -22.18
CA ARG A 37 -8.00 -16.35 -21.74
C ARG A 37 -9.45 -15.93 -21.41
N GLY A 38 -9.83 -14.69 -21.62
CA GLY A 38 -11.15 -14.16 -21.25
C GLY A 38 -11.37 -14.00 -19.74
N ARG A 39 -10.31 -14.00 -18.94
CA ARG A 39 -10.34 -13.90 -17.48
C ARG A 39 -9.41 -12.80 -16.97
N PRO A 40 -9.59 -11.52 -17.38
CA PRO A 40 -8.70 -10.46 -16.96
C PRO A 40 -8.65 -10.35 -15.45
N PRO A 41 -7.47 -10.04 -14.87
CA PRO A 41 -7.36 -9.73 -13.45
C PRO A 41 -8.29 -8.58 -13.06
N LYS A 42 -8.88 -8.67 -11.88
CA LYS A 42 -9.80 -7.64 -11.37
C LYS A 42 -9.10 -6.51 -10.65
N MET A 43 -7.88 -6.73 -10.20
CA MET A 43 -7.03 -5.73 -9.57
C MET A 43 -5.59 -6.20 -9.52
N ILE A 44 -4.67 -5.24 -9.47
CA ILE A 44 -3.27 -5.43 -9.12
C ILE A 44 -3.12 -4.97 -7.67
N TYR A 45 -2.55 -5.80 -6.80
CA TYR A 45 -2.28 -5.44 -5.41
C TYR A 45 -0.78 -5.35 -5.17
N THR A 46 -0.32 -4.25 -4.58
CA THR A 46 1.08 -4.09 -4.20
C THR A 46 1.22 -3.37 -2.86
N ILE A 47 2.33 -3.66 -2.15
CA ILE A 47 2.84 -2.83 -1.06
C ILE A 47 4.03 -2.10 -1.66
N SER A 48 3.87 -0.80 -1.89
CA SER A 48 4.82 -0.01 -2.69
C SER A 48 5.99 0.55 -1.89
N VAL A 49 5.89 0.58 -0.56
CA VAL A 49 6.95 1.06 0.34
C VAL A 49 7.18 0.04 1.45
N TYR A 50 8.44 -0.32 1.65
CA TYR A 50 8.88 -1.27 2.69
C TYR A 50 8.06 -2.56 2.71
N GLN A 51 7.98 -3.20 1.56
CA GLN A 51 7.17 -4.38 1.32
C GLN A 51 7.42 -5.46 2.37
N ASN A 52 6.38 -5.95 2.98
CA ASN A 52 6.46 -7.04 3.95
C ASN A 52 6.30 -8.41 3.22
N PRO A 53 7.29 -9.34 3.29
CA PRO A 53 8.41 -9.34 4.24
C PRO A 53 9.75 -8.84 3.69
N MET A 54 9.87 -8.49 2.42
CA MET A 54 11.16 -8.31 1.73
C MET A 54 11.82 -6.94 2.00
N GLY A 55 11.10 -5.96 2.54
CA GLY A 55 11.63 -4.63 2.86
C GLY A 55 11.87 -3.71 1.66
N MET A 56 11.63 -4.17 0.42
CA MET A 56 11.87 -3.40 -0.79
C MET A 56 10.88 -2.23 -0.95
N THR A 57 11.32 -1.21 -1.67
CA THR A 57 10.48 -0.09 -2.09
C THR A 57 10.40 -0.05 -3.61
N LEU A 58 9.19 0.01 -4.13
CA LEU A 58 8.94 0.11 -5.57
C LEU A 58 9.43 1.48 -6.08
N ASN A 59 10.41 1.48 -6.97
CA ASN A 59 10.99 2.71 -7.50
C ASN A 59 10.02 3.48 -8.40
N LEU A 60 10.32 4.75 -8.70
CA LEU A 60 9.46 5.65 -9.45
C LEU A 60 9.18 5.13 -10.86
N GLU A 61 10.18 4.56 -11.52
CA GLU A 61 10.03 4.06 -12.89
C GLU A 61 9.03 2.90 -12.94
N ARG A 62 9.15 1.92 -12.06
CA ARG A 62 8.20 0.81 -11.98
C ARG A 62 6.79 1.25 -11.56
N ARG A 63 6.66 2.28 -10.72
CA ARG A 63 5.35 2.87 -10.40
C ARG A 63 4.67 3.40 -11.66
N ARG A 64 5.41 4.11 -12.53
CA ARG A 64 4.91 4.61 -13.81
C ARG A 64 4.53 3.49 -14.77
N GLN A 65 5.38 2.48 -14.89
CA GLN A 65 5.12 1.31 -15.75
C GLN A 65 3.88 0.52 -15.27
N MET A 66 3.71 0.34 -13.97
CA MET A 66 2.50 -0.29 -13.40
C MET A 66 1.23 0.52 -13.71
N LEU A 67 1.29 1.85 -13.60
CA LEU A 67 0.18 2.73 -14.01
C LEU A 67 -0.13 2.61 -15.50
N GLU A 68 0.89 2.50 -16.35
CA GLU A 68 0.73 2.28 -17.78
C GLU A 68 0.00 0.96 -18.08
N ILE A 69 0.42 -0.13 -17.43
CA ILE A 69 -0.25 -1.44 -17.55
C ILE A 69 -1.70 -1.33 -17.06
N SER A 70 -1.93 -0.70 -15.90
CA SER A 70 -3.26 -0.46 -15.35
C SER A 70 -4.16 0.27 -16.34
N ARG A 71 -3.68 1.33 -16.96
CA ARG A 71 -4.40 2.12 -17.97
C ARG A 71 -4.71 1.32 -19.23
N ARG A 72 -3.71 0.59 -19.75
CA ARG A 72 -3.83 -0.20 -20.98
C ARG A 72 -4.90 -1.29 -20.86
N TYR A 73 -4.95 -1.95 -19.73
CA TYR A 73 -5.87 -3.07 -19.50
C TYR A 73 -7.14 -2.68 -18.71
N GLY A 74 -7.24 -1.44 -18.24
CA GLY A 74 -8.38 -0.99 -17.41
C GLY A 74 -8.48 -1.70 -16.06
N ILE A 75 -7.34 -2.11 -15.47
CA ILE A 75 -7.28 -2.89 -14.24
C ILE A 75 -6.85 -1.97 -13.09
N PRO A 76 -7.66 -1.80 -12.04
CA PRO A 76 -7.30 -0.94 -10.92
C PRO A 76 -6.12 -1.48 -10.11
N ILE A 77 -5.32 -0.56 -9.58
CA ILE A 77 -4.23 -0.86 -8.64
C ILE A 77 -4.71 -0.60 -7.21
N VAL A 78 -4.53 -1.56 -6.33
CA VAL A 78 -4.64 -1.36 -4.88
C VAL A 78 -3.25 -1.18 -4.31
N GLU A 79 -2.90 0.08 -4.04
CA GLU A 79 -1.62 0.50 -3.48
C GLU A 79 -1.72 0.54 -1.96
N ASN A 80 -0.98 -0.33 -1.28
CA ASN A 80 -0.92 -0.35 0.17
C ASN A 80 0.37 0.31 0.65
N GLU A 81 0.23 1.46 1.28
CA GLU A 81 1.34 2.23 1.85
C GLU A 81 1.23 2.38 3.37
N SER A 82 0.90 1.30 4.07
CA SER A 82 0.80 1.30 5.53
C SER A 82 2.13 1.60 6.27
N TYR A 83 3.24 1.67 5.55
CA TYR A 83 4.58 1.95 6.08
C TYR A 83 5.18 3.26 5.56
N ALA A 84 4.49 3.99 4.69
CA ALA A 84 5.03 5.17 3.99
C ALA A 84 5.29 6.39 4.90
N ASP A 85 4.70 6.42 6.10
CA ASP A 85 5.00 7.48 7.06
C ASP A 85 6.42 7.40 7.65
N PHE A 86 7.11 6.26 7.49
CA PHE A 86 8.45 6.08 8.01
C PHE A 86 9.48 6.25 6.90
N HIS A 87 10.47 7.09 7.17
CA HIS A 87 11.67 7.18 6.36
C HIS A 87 12.88 7.05 7.29
N ILE A 88 13.51 5.88 7.30
CA ILE A 88 14.58 5.57 8.23
C ILE A 88 15.88 6.21 7.77
N ASP A 89 16.24 6.03 6.50
CA ASP A 89 17.38 6.62 5.81
C ASP A 89 17.32 6.37 4.30
N GLY A 90 18.34 6.83 3.57
CA GLY A 90 18.45 6.66 2.12
C GLY A 90 17.80 7.78 1.32
N GLU A 91 17.53 7.52 0.05
CA GLU A 91 16.89 8.47 -0.85
C GLU A 91 15.42 8.70 -0.46
N PRO A 92 14.88 9.89 -0.72
CA PRO A 92 13.47 10.19 -0.47
C PRO A 92 12.55 9.15 -1.13
N LEU A 93 11.48 8.78 -0.41
CA LEU A 93 10.50 7.84 -0.94
C LEU A 93 9.85 8.39 -2.22
N PRO A 94 9.65 7.55 -3.26
CA PRO A 94 8.94 7.97 -4.45
C PRO A 94 7.49 8.37 -4.12
N PRO A 95 6.89 9.33 -4.86
CA PRO A 95 5.50 9.69 -4.67
C PRO A 95 4.58 8.49 -4.91
N ALA A 96 3.51 8.37 -4.11
CA ALA A 96 2.52 7.32 -4.25
C ALA A 96 1.94 7.27 -5.66
N MET A 97 1.60 6.07 -6.15
CA MET A 97 0.97 5.91 -7.48
C MET A 97 -0.36 6.66 -7.56
N MET A 98 -1.10 6.76 -6.46
CA MET A 98 -2.30 7.59 -6.38
C MET A 98 -2.04 9.04 -6.79
N GLY A 99 -0.89 9.62 -6.41
CA GLY A 99 -0.50 10.99 -6.77
C GLY A 99 0.01 11.14 -8.21
N LEU A 100 0.35 10.02 -8.87
CA LEU A 100 0.82 9.96 -10.25
C LEU A 100 -0.28 9.56 -11.23
N ASP A 101 -1.42 9.06 -10.73
CA ASP A 101 -2.50 8.52 -11.52
C ASP A 101 -3.44 9.64 -12.01
N ASP A 102 -3.59 9.77 -13.33
CA ASP A 102 -4.48 10.71 -13.99
C ASP A 102 -5.78 10.07 -14.55
N ARG A 103 -6.02 8.80 -14.23
CA ARG A 103 -7.14 7.99 -14.75
C ARG A 103 -8.07 7.44 -13.68
N ASP A 104 -7.89 7.80 -12.43
CA ASP A 104 -8.70 7.31 -11.31
C ASP A 104 -8.77 5.77 -11.23
N LEU A 105 -7.65 5.09 -11.48
CA LEU A 105 -7.55 3.63 -11.40
C LEU A 105 -6.84 3.16 -10.13
N THR A 106 -6.26 4.07 -9.35
CA THR A 106 -5.54 3.72 -8.13
C THR A 106 -6.45 3.83 -6.90
N ILE A 107 -6.44 2.80 -6.08
CA ILE A 107 -7.04 2.74 -4.75
C ILE A 107 -5.90 2.74 -3.74
N TYR A 108 -5.75 3.83 -3.00
CA TYR A 108 -4.73 3.96 -1.97
C TYR A 108 -5.25 3.47 -0.62
N VAL A 109 -4.43 2.69 0.09
CA VAL A 109 -4.75 2.19 1.43
C VAL A 109 -3.64 2.55 2.39
N GLY A 110 -3.98 3.32 3.42
CA GLY A 110 -3.11 3.68 4.52
C GLY A 110 -3.64 3.20 5.86
N ALA A 111 -2.77 3.11 6.86
CA ALA A 111 -3.17 2.67 8.20
C ALA A 111 -2.33 3.33 9.29
N TYR A 112 -2.97 3.76 10.35
CA TYR A 112 -2.29 4.30 11.54
C TYR A 112 -1.75 3.21 12.47
N THR A 113 -2.00 1.95 12.15
CA THR A 113 -1.58 0.79 12.95
C THR A 113 -0.07 0.76 13.19
N LYS A 114 0.72 1.13 12.19
CA LYS A 114 2.18 1.10 12.28
C LYS A 114 2.72 2.39 12.87
N LEU A 115 2.10 3.50 12.54
CA LEU A 115 2.50 4.82 13.04
C LEU A 115 2.20 5.01 14.52
N LEU A 116 0.98 4.70 14.96
CA LEU A 116 0.49 5.03 16.30
C LEU A 116 0.28 3.80 17.21
N GLY A 117 -0.01 2.63 16.63
CA GLY A 117 -0.22 1.41 17.39
C GLY A 117 -1.37 0.54 16.90
N CYS A 118 -1.21 -0.76 17.07
CA CYS A 118 -2.15 -1.77 16.59
C CYS A 118 -3.51 -1.77 17.30
N GLY A 119 -3.58 -1.24 18.52
CA GLY A 119 -4.82 -1.18 19.31
C GLY A 119 -5.85 -0.18 18.79
N LEU A 120 -5.43 0.83 18.02
CA LEU A 120 -6.34 1.87 17.52
C LEU A 120 -7.29 1.36 16.42
N ARG A 121 -6.93 0.31 15.70
CA ARG A 121 -7.73 -0.31 14.64
C ARG A 121 -8.27 0.70 13.62
N LEU A 122 -7.48 1.72 13.28
CA LEU A 122 -7.83 2.79 12.36
C LEU A 122 -6.96 2.74 11.11
N GLY A 123 -7.61 2.83 9.96
CA GLY A 123 -7.00 2.97 8.65
C GLY A 123 -7.87 3.82 7.75
N TYR A 124 -7.38 4.17 6.59
CA TYR A 124 -8.09 4.98 5.62
C TYR A 124 -7.83 4.48 4.20
N GLY A 125 -8.74 4.81 3.30
CA GLY A 125 -8.58 4.58 1.88
C GLY A 125 -8.93 5.84 1.10
N VAL A 126 -8.12 6.16 0.10
CA VAL A 126 -8.43 7.14 -0.93
C VAL A 126 -8.83 6.35 -2.17
N VAL A 127 -10.03 6.59 -2.66
CA VAL A 127 -10.62 5.76 -3.72
C VAL A 127 -11.24 6.62 -4.80
N PRO A 128 -11.25 6.15 -6.05
CA PRO A 128 -11.97 6.80 -7.13
C PRO A 128 -13.45 7.02 -6.80
N MET A 129 -14.00 8.14 -7.25
CA MET A 129 -15.40 8.50 -6.95
C MET A 129 -16.40 7.42 -7.40
N GLN A 130 -16.11 6.73 -8.52
CA GLN A 130 -16.98 5.70 -9.09
C GLN A 130 -17.16 4.48 -8.18
N VAL A 131 -16.20 4.21 -7.29
CA VAL A 131 -16.26 3.06 -6.37
C VAL A 131 -16.58 3.46 -4.93
N ARG A 132 -16.48 4.75 -4.60
CA ARG A 132 -16.68 5.27 -3.23
C ARG A 132 -18.01 4.85 -2.62
N ASP A 133 -19.10 5.08 -3.31
CA ASP A 133 -20.44 4.83 -2.78
C ASP A 133 -20.72 3.34 -2.63
N LYS A 134 -20.21 2.52 -3.55
CA LYS A 134 -20.28 1.06 -3.45
C LYS A 134 -19.50 0.54 -2.23
N LEU A 135 -18.29 1.04 -2.01
CA LEU A 135 -17.49 0.67 -0.84
C LEU A 135 -18.13 1.14 0.47
N ALA A 136 -18.70 2.34 0.49
CA ALA A 136 -19.44 2.85 1.64
C ALA A 136 -20.65 1.97 1.99
N ALA A 137 -21.43 1.56 0.99
CA ALA A 137 -22.57 0.68 1.16
C ALA A 137 -22.19 -0.72 1.70
N MET A 138 -21.02 -1.24 1.32
CA MET A 138 -20.52 -2.54 1.82
C MET A 138 -20.10 -2.51 3.29
N ARG A 139 -19.95 -1.33 3.89
CA ARG A 139 -19.54 -1.12 5.28
C ARG A 139 -20.72 -0.99 6.25
N PHE A 140 -21.89 -1.43 5.87
CA PHE A 140 -23.06 -1.34 6.74
C PHE A 140 -22.81 -2.04 8.08
N GLY A 141 -23.03 -1.30 9.18
CA GLY A 141 -22.82 -1.79 10.54
C GLY A 141 -21.37 -1.88 11.02
N VAL A 142 -20.37 -1.53 10.17
CA VAL A 142 -18.94 -1.58 10.51
C VAL A 142 -18.32 -0.20 10.33
N SER A 143 -18.10 0.52 11.44
CA SER A 143 -17.44 1.82 11.45
C SER A 143 -16.29 1.84 12.46
N PRO A 144 -15.21 2.59 12.20
CA PRO A 144 -14.21 2.82 13.23
C PRO A 144 -14.84 3.62 14.39
N SER A 145 -14.26 3.49 15.58
CA SER A 145 -14.65 4.32 16.72
C SER A 145 -14.45 5.80 16.38
N HIS A 146 -15.50 6.59 16.50
CA HIS A 146 -15.43 8.03 16.27
C HIS A 146 -14.48 8.70 17.28
N LEU A 147 -14.52 8.28 18.55
CA LEU A 147 -13.60 8.77 19.57
C LEU A 147 -12.14 8.50 19.17
N THR A 148 -11.83 7.28 18.73
CA THR A 148 -10.49 6.94 18.24
C THR A 148 -10.09 7.82 17.05
N ALA A 149 -10.98 8.03 16.10
CA ALA A 149 -10.69 8.85 14.92
C ALA A 149 -10.40 10.31 15.30
N MET A 150 -11.19 10.88 16.21
CA MET A 150 -10.98 12.24 16.73
C MET A 150 -9.67 12.36 17.51
N THR A 151 -9.38 11.40 18.38
CA THR A 151 -8.12 11.38 19.16
C THR A 151 -6.91 11.33 18.22
N VAL A 152 -6.94 10.46 17.22
CA VAL A 152 -5.86 10.35 16.22
C VAL A 152 -5.74 11.64 15.42
N HIS A 153 -6.86 12.25 14.99
CA HIS A 153 -6.87 13.51 14.28
C HIS A 153 -6.20 14.63 15.09
N GLU A 154 -6.65 14.84 16.34
CA GLU A 154 -6.09 15.88 17.20
C GLU A 154 -4.61 15.64 17.51
N TYR A 155 -4.22 14.40 17.79
CA TYR A 155 -2.83 14.07 18.04
C TYR A 155 -1.94 14.36 16.83
N LEU A 156 -2.32 13.88 15.65
CA LEU A 156 -1.51 14.05 14.45
C LEU A 156 -1.48 15.51 13.95
N ARG A 157 -2.54 16.27 14.21
CA ARG A 157 -2.60 17.68 13.85
C ARG A 157 -1.46 18.51 14.48
N TYR A 158 -1.06 18.16 15.69
CA TYR A 158 -0.06 18.92 16.44
C TYR A 158 1.29 18.22 16.60
N HIS A 159 1.32 16.89 16.48
CA HIS A 159 2.48 16.08 16.85
C HIS A 159 2.97 15.14 15.76
N LYS A 160 2.45 15.22 14.54
CA LYS A 160 2.77 14.25 13.48
C LYS A 160 4.28 14.19 13.22
N ASP A 161 4.89 15.31 12.93
CA ASP A 161 6.28 15.35 12.48
C ASP A 161 7.25 14.92 13.59
N GLU A 162 7.06 15.43 14.81
CA GLU A 162 7.82 15.02 15.99
C GLU A 162 7.66 13.52 16.28
N HIS A 163 6.44 13.01 16.15
CA HIS A 163 6.15 11.59 16.36
C HIS A 163 6.84 10.71 15.34
N VAL A 164 6.74 11.06 14.05
CA VAL A 164 7.38 10.32 12.94
C VAL A 164 8.90 10.30 13.12
N GLU A 165 9.51 11.44 13.45
CA GLU A 165 10.94 11.53 13.69
C GLU A 165 11.38 10.63 14.85
N ARG A 166 10.70 10.72 15.99
CA ARG A 166 10.99 9.90 17.18
C ARG A 166 10.88 8.40 16.90
N VAL A 167 9.81 7.98 16.18
CA VAL A 167 9.62 6.58 15.82
C VAL A 167 10.68 6.13 14.81
N SER A 168 11.00 6.94 13.81
CA SER A 168 12.03 6.63 12.82
C SER A 168 13.41 6.49 13.45
N MET A 169 13.78 7.35 14.40
CA MET A 169 15.02 7.21 15.16
C MET A 169 15.07 5.90 15.95
N SER A 170 13.97 5.54 16.62
CA SER A 170 13.86 4.28 17.36
C SER A 170 13.98 3.05 16.45
N LEU A 171 13.36 3.09 15.28
CA LEU A 171 13.43 2.02 14.29
C LEU A 171 14.84 1.89 13.71
N ARG A 172 15.51 3.01 13.44
CA ARG A 172 16.92 3.03 12.99
C ARG A 172 17.82 2.36 14.02
N ALA A 173 17.73 2.76 15.28
CA ALA A 173 18.54 2.18 16.35
C ALA A 173 18.33 0.66 16.50
N LYS A 174 17.08 0.19 16.38
CA LYS A 174 16.76 -1.24 16.43
C LYS A 174 17.32 -2.00 15.24
N ARG A 175 17.21 -1.44 14.04
CA ARG A 175 17.80 -2.03 12.82
C ARG A 175 19.31 -2.15 12.97
N ASP A 176 19.97 -1.08 13.37
CA ASP A 176 21.44 -1.03 13.49
C ASP A 176 21.95 -2.03 14.53
N ALA A 177 21.26 -2.13 15.66
CA ALA A 177 21.57 -3.14 16.67
C ALA A 177 21.39 -4.57 16.13
N MET A 178 20.33 -4.82 15.35
CA MET A 178 20.09 -6.12 14.72
C MET A 178 21.16 -6.46 13.69
N LEU A 179 21.50 -5.52 12.82
CA LEU A 179 22.55 -5.72 11.80
C LEU A 179 23.91 -6.01 12.46
N THR A 180 24.25 -5.29 13.52
CA THR A 180 25.48 -5.53 14.29
C THR A 180 25.49 -6.92 14.92
N ALA A 181 24.35 -7.42 15.38
CA ALA A 181 24.25 -8.74 16.02
C ALA A 181 24.26 -9.90 15.00
N LEU A 182 23.93 -9.65 13.76
CA LEU A 182 23.91 -10.66 12.70
C LEU A 182 25.27 -10.76 11.94
N GLY A 183 26.18 -9.80 12.14
CA GLY A 183 27.51 -9.77 11.50
C GLY A 183 27.48 -9.14 10.16
#